data_bc41bf4a2aadaf7aec6e0e7bc8fbb7f5
#
_entry.id   bc41bf4a2aadaf7aec6e0e7bc8fbb7f5
#
_cell.length_a   1.000
_cell.length_b   1.000
_cell.length_c   1.000
_cell.angle_alpha   90.00
_cell.angle_beta   90.00
_cell.angle_gamma   90.00
#
_symmetry.space_group_name_H-M   'P 1'
#
loop_
_entity.id
_entity.type
_entity.pdbx_description
1 polymer ?
#
loop_
_entity_poly.entity_id
_entity_poly.type
_entity_poly.pdbx_seq_one_letter_code
_entity_poly.pdbx_strand_id
1 'polypeptide(L)'
;KVPTIISYPKMLRSNIEMNEVINHFDITATMLDLTNSPTLPRSQGKSLKNMLTGDGKSWENIATSEYCMDDSNFADVSGNLGGRDVHAKPGGVQNKMIRREEWKLIFYGGYKPQLFNLIEDPRELHDRVDDPKVKEIKNMLNNEILTNWNPTKIHHRMIDLKKDQLLQQEWAKNTDPDDKLRWNLDPLNDSSMLDQTDI
;
A
#
# COMPACT_ATOMS: atom_id res chain seq x y z
N LYS A 1 13.14 -3.73 1.13
CA LYS A 1 13.17 -3.90 2.60
C LYS A 1 13.37 -2.54 3.25
N VAL A 2 12.67 -2.28 4.36
CA VAL A 2 12.85 -1.08 5.19
C VAL A 2 13.38 -1.56 6.53
N PRO A 3 14.53 -1.04 7.01
CA PRO A 3 15.04 -1.38 8.34
C PRO A 3 14.07 -0.86 9.40
N THR A 4 13.78 -1.71 10.38
CA THR A 4 12.89 -1.36 11.50
C THR A 4 13.59 -1.71 12.80
N ILE A 5 13.68 -0.75 13.72
CA ILE A 5 14.26 -0.93 15.05
C ILE A 5 13.22 -0.52 16.09
N ILE A 6 12.94 -1.42 17.03
CA ILE A 6 12.02 -1.15 18.13
C ILE A 6 12.79 -1.34 19.44
N SER A 7 12.78 -0.31 20.29
CA SER A 7 13.44 -0.33 21.61
C SER A 7 12.44 0.07 22.68
N TYR A 8 12.20 -0.85 23.61
CA TYR A 8 11.42 -0.60 24.83
C TYR A 8 11.96 -1.47 25.97
N PRO A 9 13.05 -1.06 26.61
CA PRO A 9 13.84 -1.91 27.53
C PRO A 9 13.05 -2.47 28.73
N LYS A 10 11.97 -1.82 29.14
CA LYS A 10 11.13 -2.29 30.26
C LYS A 10 10.30 -3.52 29.92
N MET A 11 10.10 -3.85 28.64
CA MET A 11 9.13 -4.87 28.23
C MET A 11 9.67 -5.79 27.12
N LEU A 12 10.46 -5.26 26.21
CA LEU A 12 10.94 -6.00 25.05
C LEU A 12 12.31 -6.60 25.31
N ARG A 13 12.56 -7.76 24.72
CA ARG A 13 13.89 -8.38 24.72
C ARG A 13 14.88 -7.52 23.96
N SER A 14 16.12 -7.50 24.40
CA SER A 14 17.21 -6.82 23.71
C SER A 14 17.94 -7.76 22.76
N ASN A 15 18.58 -7.20 21.75
CA ASN A 15 19.49 -7.89 20.84
C ASN A 15 18.85 -9.07 20.09
N ILE A 16 17.61 -8.87 19.59
CA ILE A 16 16.89 -9.86 18.80
C ILE A 16 16.79 -9.34 17.38
N GLU A 17 17.11 -10.16 16.41
CA GLU A 17 16.83 -9.97 15.00
C GLU A 17 15.65 -10.85 14.59
N MET A 18 14.70 -10.28 13.87
CA MET A 18 13.48 -10.93 13.41
C MET A 18 13.38 -10.79 11.91
N ASN A 19 13.03 -11.89 11.23
CA ASN A 19 12.96 -11.95 9.78
C ASN A 19 11.51 -12.13 9.25
N GLU A 20 10.55 -12.05 10.15
CA GLU A 20 9.14 -12.16 9.83
C GLU A 20 8.68 -11.04 8.91
N VAL A 21 7.74 -11.37 8.04
CA VAL A 21 7.11 -10.42 7.13
C VAL A 21 6.05 -9.64 7.88
N ILE A 22 6.17 -8.31 7.92
CA ILE A 22 5.24 -7.41 8.59
C ILE A 22 4.76 -6.31 7.64
N ASN A 23 3.60 -5.75 7.94
CA ASN A 23 3.11 -4.54 7.28
C ASN A 23 3.56 -3.29 8.06
N HIS A 24 3.65 -2.17 7.38
CA HIS A 24 4.01 -0.90 8.03
C HIS A 24 3.01 -0.50 9.12
N PHE A 25 1.73 -0.74 8.93
CA PHE A 25 0.70 -0.42 9.93
C PHE A 25 0.70 -1.36 11.15
N ASP A 26 1.38 -2.52 11.11
CA ASP A 26 1.59 -3.38 12.27
C ASP A 26 2.50 -2.69 13.31
N ILE A 27 3.42 -1.86 12.86
CA ILE A 27 4.28 -1.05 13.73
C ILE A 27 3.44 -0.07 14.55
N THR A 28 2.50 0.63 13.90
CA THR A 28 1.58 1.55 14.60
C THR A 28 0.71 0.80 15.61
N ALA A 29 0.14 -0.35 15.22
CA ALA A 29 -0.63 -1.19 16.13
C ALA A 29 0.19 -1.66 17.34
N THR A 30 1.47 -1.99 17.11
CA THR A 30 2.41 -2.38 18.17
C THR A 30 2.69 -1.24 19.14
N MET A 31 2.94 -0.03 18.63
CA MET A 31 3.17 1.15 19.45
C MET A 31 1.98 1.45 20.37
N LEU A 32 0.76 1.40 19.82
CA LEU A 32 -0.47 1.61 20.59
C LEU A 32 -0.64 0.55 21.68
N ASP A 33 -0.41 -0.72 21.36
CA ASP A 33 -0.52 -1.83 22.32
C ASP A 33 0.55 -1.73 23.43
N LEU A 34 1.80 -1.41 23.10
CA LEU A 34 2.88 -1.25 24.08
C LEU A 34 2.62 -0.07 25.03
N THR A 35 1.87 0.94 24.61
CA THR A 35 1.52 2.11 25.41
C THR A 35 0.14 2.02 26.06
N ASN A 36 -0.55 0.89 25.93
CA ASN A 36 -1.94 0.69 26.36
C ASN A 36 -2.90 1.78 25.79
N SER A 37 -2.63 2.24 24.59
CA SER A 37 -3.47 3.22 23.88
C SER A 37 -4.56 2.50 23.07
N PRO A 38 -5.73 3.13 22.86
CA PRO A 38 -6.77 2.58 22.01
C PRO A 38 -6.27 2.34 20.57
N THR A 39 -6.78 1.28 19.94
CA THR A 39 -6.51 1.01 18.53
C THR A 39 -7.13 2.06 17.62
N LEU A 40 -6.49 2.35 16.50
CA LEU A 40 -7.04 3.25 15.48
C LEU A 40 -8.30 2.65 14.85
N PRO A 41 -9.38 3.42 14.71
CA PRO A 41 -10.56 2.98 13.97
C PRO A 41 -10.20 2.53 12.55
N ARG A 42 -10.74 1.40 12.14
CA ARG A 42 -10.51 0.80 10.81
C ARG A 42 -9.05 0.38 10.51
N SER A 43 -8.14 0.42 11.49
CA SER A 43 -6.80 -0.14 11.31
C SER A 43 -6.86 -1.65 11.16
N GLN A 44 -6.12 -2.17 10.18
CA GLN A 44 -5.94 -3.62 9.97
C GLN A 44 -4.62 -4.12 10.58
N GLY A 45 -3.86 -3.23 11.23
CA GLY A 45 -2.59 -3.56 11.86
C GLY A 45 -2.74 -4.57 12.99
N LYS A 46 -1.83 -5.52 13.06
CA LYS A 46 -1.72 -6.51 14.11
C LYS A 46 -0.51 -6.18 14.99
N SER A 47 -0.70 -6.19 16.32
CA SER A 47 0.42 -5.92 17.23
C SER A 47 1.46 -7.04 17.20
N LEU A 48 2.72 -6.65 17.11
CA LEU A 48 3.88 -7.53 17.19
C LEU A 48 4.30 -7.82 18.64
N LYS A 49 3.61 -7.27 19.64
CA LYS A 49 4.00 -7.33 21.06
C LYS A 49 4.28 -8.76 21.52
N ASN A 50 3.38 -9.71 21.26
CA ASN A 50 3.59 -11.09 21.68
C ASN A 50 4.84 -11.71 21.04
N MET A 51 5.13 -11.40 19.79
CA MET A 51 6.32 -11.84 19.09
C MET A 51 7.58 -11.22 19.71
N LEU A 52 7.54 -9.91 20.03
CA LEU A 52 8.65 -9.16 20.60
C LEU A 52 8.92 -9.53 22.08
N THR A 53 7.91 -9.93 22.85
CA THR A 53 8.06 -10.42 24.23
C THR A 53 8.44 -11.89 24.30
N GLY A 54 8.27 -12.63 23.21
CA GLY A 54 8.56 -14.06 23.15
C GLY A 54 7.42 -14.97 23.59
N ASP A 55 6.19 -14.46 23.66
CA ASP A 55 5.00 -15.21 24.09
C ASP A 55 4.42 -16.12 22.99
N GLY A 56 5.22 -16.47 21.98
CA GLY A 56 5.09 -17.65 21.14
C GLY A 56 3.83 -17.81 20.29
N LYS A 57 3.08 -16.76 20.01
CA LYS A 57 1.98 -16.85 19.01
C LYS A 57 2.56 -16.84 17.60
N SER A 58 2.09 -17.78 16.77
CA SER A 58 2.47 -17.86 15.37
C SER A 58 2.09 -16.56 14.64
N TRP A 59 3.07 -15.96 13.96
CA TRP A 59 2.86 -14.84 13.04
C TRP A 59 2.51 -15.36 11.65
N GLU A 60 1.61 -14.69 10.95
CA GLU A 60 1.13 -15.18 9.66
C GLU A 60 2.12 -14.99 8.49
N ASN A 61 3.18 -14.22 8.69
CA ASN A 61 4.19 -13.90 7.66
C ASN A 61 3.59 -13.37 6.35
N ILE A 62 2.61 -12.46 6.47
CA ILE A 62 1.93 -11.85 5.34
C ILE A 62 2.12 -10.33 5.38
N ALA A 63 2.43 -9.75 4.24
CA ALA A 63 2.34 -8.32 4.03
C ALA A 63 1.61 -8.00 2.72
N THR A 64 0.85 -6.91 2.72
CA THR A 64 0.12 -6.44 1.55
C THR A 64 0.41 -4.96 1.29
N SER A 65 0.33 -4.56 0.02
CA SER A 65 0.40 -3.18 -0.40
C SER A 65 -0.56 -2.97 -1.57
N GLU A 66 -1.23 -1.82 -1.58
CA GLU A 66 -2.18 -1.46 -2.63
C GLU A 66 -1.73 -0.17 -3.31
N TYR A 67 -1.92 -0.12 -4.62
CA TYR A 67 -1.79 1.09 -5.41
C TYR A 67 -3.05 1.25 -6.24
N CYS A 68 -3.87 2.21 -5.84
CA CYS A 68 -5.18 2.45 -6.45
C CYS A 68 -5.16 3.81 -7.13
N MET A 69 -5.44 3.83 -8.42
CA MET A 69 -5.49 5.06 -9.22
C MET A 69 -6.88 5.26 -9.81
N ASP A 70 -7.28 6.52 -9.94
CA ASP A 70 -8.39 6.88 -10.81
C ASP A 70 -7.91 7.10 -12.25
N ASP A 71 -8.80 7.02 -13.22
CA ASP A 71 -8.48 7.18 -14.64
C ASP A 71 -8.04 8.62 -14.99
N SER A 72 -8.33 9.60 -14.15
CA SER A 72 -8.14 11.01 -14.45
C SER A 72 -6.67 11.43 -14.49
N ASN A 73 -5.80 10.71 -13.79
CA ASN A 73 -4.37 11.01 -13.74
C ASN A 73 -3.57 10.37 -14.90
N PHE A 74 -4.15 9.40 -15.62
CA PHE A 74 -3.47 8.75 -16.75
C PHE A 74 -3.54 9.56 -18.06
N ALA A 75 -4.58 10.35 -18.26
CA ALA A 75 -4.73 11.17 -19.45
C ALA A 75 -3.59 12.21 -19.57
N ASP A 76 -3.14 12.77 -18.45
CA ASP A 76 -2.08 13.78 -18.45
C ASP A 76 -0.66 13.18 -18.49
N VAL A 77 -0.47 11.97 -18.01
CA VAL A 77 0.83 11.29 -17.99
C VAL A 77 1.13 10.57 -19.31
N SER A 78 0.12 10.18 -20.08
CA SER A 78 0.29 9.52 -21.38
C SER A 78 1.00 10.37 -22.43
N GLY A 79 0.99 11.69 -22.30
CA GLY A 79 1.68 12.61 -23.20
C GLY A 79 3.21 12.61 -23.08
N ASN A 80 3.78 12.10 -21.98
CA ASN A 80 5.20 12.25 -21.68
C ASN A 80 6.00 10.95 -21.43
N LEU A 81 5.36 9.79 -21.42
CA LEU A 81 6.03 8.50 -21.15
C LEU A 81 6.48 7.76 -22.42
N GLY A 82 7.07 8.46 -23.37
CA GLY A 82 7.87 7.84 -24.43
C GLY A 82 7.14 6.82 -25.30
N GLY A 83 5.91 7.12 -25.75
CA GLY A 83 5.25 6.34 -26.82
C GLY A 83 4.77 4.95 -26.41
N ARG A 84 4.67 4.64 -25.14
CA ARG A 84 3.93 3.46 -24.68
C ARG A 84 2.46 3.85 -24.55
N ASP A 85 1.64 3.34 -25.47
CA ASP A 85 0.19 3.33 -25.33
C ASP A 85 -0.21 2.55 -24.08
N VAL A 86 -0.08 3.18 -22.93
CA VAL A 86 -0.72 2.69 -21.72
C VAL A 86 -2.19 3.12 -21.83
N HIS A 87 -2.92 2.44 -22.70
CA HIS A 87 -4.37 2.52 -22.69
C HIS A 87 -4.82 1.95 -21.35
N ALA A 88 -4.98 2.82 -20.37
CA ALA A 88 -5.66 2.46 -19.15
C ALA A 88 -7.02 1.92 -19.55
N LYS A 89 -7.25 0.62 -19.31
CA LYS A 89 -8.59 0.05 -19.48
C LYS A 89 -9.53 0.83 -18.57
N PRO A 90 -10.79 1.04 -18.99
CA PRO A 90 -11.78 1.62 -18.10
C PRO A 90 -11.75 0.91 -16.76
N GLY A 91 -11.39 1.62 -15.70
CA GLY A 91 -11.20 1.02 -14.39
C GLY A 91 -9.88 1.32 -13.72
N GLY A 92 -8.97 2.04 -14.38
CA GLY A 92 -7.62 2.31 -13.87
C GLY A 92 -6.82 1.03 -13.60
N VAL A 93 -5.54 1.16 -13.35
CA VAL A 93 -4.72 0.02 -12.95
C VAL A 93 -4.78 -0.12 -11.43
N GLN A 94 -5.71 -0.95 -10.97
CA GLN A 94 -5.79 -1.29 -9.55
C GLN A 94 -4.78 -2.40 -9.27
N ASN A 95 -3.77 -2.10 -8.48
CA ASN A 95 -2.70 -3.03 -8.17
C ASN A 95 -2.73 -3.41 -6.70
N LYS A 96 -2.54 -4.69 -6.44
CA LYS A 96 -2.32 -5.18 -5.08
C LYS A 96 -1.18 -6.19 -5.06
N MET A 97 -0.28 -5.99 -4.14
CA MET A 97 0.80 -6.92 -3.84
C MET A 97 0.47 -7.68 -2.57
N ILE A 98 0.74 -8.98 -2.59
CA ILE A 98 0.82 -9.82 -1.41
C ILE A 98 2.19 -10.48 -1.34
N ARG A 99 2.79 -10.44 -0.17
CA ARG A 99 3.94 -11.27 0.20
C ARG A 99 3.51 -12.22 1.30
N ARG A 100 3.72 -13.51 1.07
CA ARG A 100 3.59 -14.55 2.08
C ARG A 100 4.90 -15.33 2.12
N GLU A 101 5.58 -15.28 3.26
CA GLU A 101 6.89 -15.91 3.44
C GLU A 101 7.88 -15.48 2.34
N GLU A 102 8.39 -16.41 1.54
CA GLU A 102 9.32 -16.14 0.43
C GLU A 102 8.64 -15.70 -0.86
N TRP A 103 7.33 -15.91 -0.99
CA TRP A 103 6.62 -15.63 -2.24
C TRP A 103 5.99 -14.25 -2.26
N LYS A 104 6.15 -13.57 -3.39
CA LYS A 104 5.53 -12.28 -3.66
C LYS A 104 4.75 -12.36 -4.96
N LEU A 105 3.45 -12.04 -4.91
CA LEU A 105 2.60 -11.90 -6.07
C LEU A 105 2.14 -10.45 -6.19
N ILE A 106 2.23 -9.91 -7.41
CA ILE A 106 1.70 -8.58 -7.74
C ILE A 106 0.54 -8.77 -8.71
N PHE A 107 -0.64 -8.44 -8.25
CA PHE A 107 -1.85 -8.44 -9.05
C PHE A 107 -2.01 -7.09 -9.76
N TYR A 108 -2.34 -7.13 -11.03
CA TYR A 108 -2.66 -5.96 -11.85
C TYR A 108 -4.07 -6.10 -12.41
N GLY A 109 -4.95 -5.14 -12.14
CA GLY A 109 -6.32 -5.16 -12.65
C GLY A 109 -6.37 -5.20 -14.18
N GLY A 110 -6.86 -6.32 -14.73
CA GLY A 110 -6.96 -6.51 -16.18
C GLY A 110 -5.68 -6.91 -16.91
N TYR A 111 -4.60 -7.16 -16.19
CA TYR A 111 -3.33 -7.62 -16.73
C TYR A 111 -2.86 -8.92 -16.06
N LYS A 112 -1.84 -9.53 -16.65
CA LYS A 112 -1.19 -10.71 -16.10
C LYS A 112 -0.47 -10.34 -14.80
N PRO A 113 -0.64 -11.12 -13.71
CA PRO A 113 0.10 -10.90 -12.48
C PRO A 113 1.59 -11.26 -12.65
N GLN A 114 2.41 -10.88 -11.69
CA GLN A 114 3.80 -11.29 -11.57
C GLN A 114 4.01 -12.08 -10.28
N LEU A 115 4.90 -13.07 -10.31
CA LEU A 115 5.22 -13.93 -9.18
C LEU A 115 6.73 -14.10 -9.01
N PHE A 116 7.23 -13.84 -7.80
CA PHE A 116 8.64 -13.93 -7.46
C PHE A 116 8.87 -14.77 -6.21
N ASN A 117 9.99 -15.51 -6.18
CA ASN A 117 10.52 -16.10 -4.96
C ASN A 117 11.67 -15.22 -4.43
N LEU A 118 11.45 -14.55 -3.31
CA LEU A 118 12.38 -13.54 -2.80
C LEU A 118 13.63 -14.12 -2.10
N ILE A 119 13.68 -15.43 -1.85
CA ILE A 119 14.88 -16.13 -1.37
C ILE A 119 15.78 -16.47 -2.55
N GLU A 120 15.23 -17.08 -3.60
CA GLU A 120 15.97 -17.47 -4.79
C GLU A 120 16.34 -16.26 -5.67
N ASP A 121 15.44 -15.27 -5.72
CA ASP A 121 15.58 -14.06 -6.54
C ASP A 121 15.22 -12.78 -5.74
N PRO A 122 16.08 -12.33 -4.83
CA PRO A 122 15.84 -11.14 -4.00
C PRO A 122 15.77 -9.83 -4.80
N ARG A 123 16.17 -9.84 -6.08
CA ARG A 123 16.11 -8.68 -6.98
C ARG A 123 14.89 -8.68 -7.89
N GLU A 124 14.06 -9.72 -7.84
CA GLU A 124 12.83 -9.83 -8.64
C GLU A 124 13.10 -9.73 -10.16
N LEU A 125 14.16 -10.40 -10.65
CA LEU A 125 14.57 -10.38 -12.05
C LEU A 125 13.87 -11.46 -12.87
N HIS A 126 13.36 -12.52 -12.23
CA HIS A 126 12.80 -13.69 -12.88
C HIS A 126 11.34 -13.89 -12.46
N ASP A 127 10.43 -13.41 -13.31
CA ASP A 127 8.99 -13.64 -13.12
C ASP A 127 8.65 -15.11 -13.36
N ARG A 128 8.10 -15.76 -12.34
CA ARG A 128 7.74 -17.19 -12.35
C ARG A 128 6.24 -17.45 -12.56
N VAL A 129 5.49 -16.44 -12.97
CA VAL A 129 4.04 -16.54 -13.09
C VAL A 129 3.56 -17.62 -14.07
N ASP A 130 4.39 -17.96 -15.07
CA ASP A 130 4.11 -19.02 -16.05
C ASP A 130 4.76 -20.38 -15.71
N ASP A 131 5.53 -20.45 -14.66
CA ASP A 131 6.16 -21.72 -14.24
C ASP A 131 5.08 -22.68 -13.71
N PRO A 132 4.87 -23.83 -14.39
CA PRO A 132 3.85 -24.79 -13.96
C PRO A 132 4.11 -25.39 -12.57
N LYS A 133 5.38 -25.38 -12.11
CA LYS A 133 5.76 -25.92 -10.79
C LYS A 133 5.22 -25.10 -9.64
N VAL A 134 4.94 -23.82 -9.86
CA VAL A 134 4.44 -22.89 -8.80
C VAL A 134 3.02 -22.43 -9.05
N LYS A 135 2.28 -23.13 -9.93
CA LYS A 135 0.88 -22.79 -10.26
C LYS A 135 -0.04 -22.78 -9.04
N GLU A 136 0.16 -23.70 -8.11
CA GLU A 136 -0.66 -23.77 -6.89
C GLU A 136 -0.43 -22.56 -5.99
N ILE A 137 0.83 -22.17 -5.80
CA ILE A 137 1.23 -20.98 -5.02
C ILE A 137 0.64 -19.72 -5.67
N LYS A 138 0.78 -19.58 -6.98
CA LYS A 138 0.16 -18.48 -7.72
C LYS A 138 -1.34 -18.38 -7.47
N ASN A 139 -2.05 -19.51 -7.60
CA ASN A 139 -3.50 -19.55 -7.42
C ASN A 139 -3.90 -19.24 -5.98
N MET A 140 -3.20 -19.77 -5.00
CA MET A 140 -3.42 -19.48 -3.58
C MET A 140 -3.29 -17.98 -3.29
N LEU A 141 -2.19 -17.36 -3.67
CA LEU A 141 -1.94 -15.94 -3.43
C LEU A 141 -2.92 -15.04 -4.19
N ASN A 142 -3.25 -15.39 -5.42
CA ASN A 142 -4.23 -14.66 -6.21
C ASN A 142 -5.63 -14.72 -5.58
N ASN A 143 -6.06 -15.89 -5.11
CA ASN A 143 -7.32 -16.06 -4.40
C ASN A 143 -7.32 -15.29 -3.08
N GLU A 144 -6.22 -15.29 -2.34
CA GLU A 144 -6.09 -14.54 -1.10
C GLU A 144 -6.26 -13.03 -1.32
N ILE A 145 -5.66 -12.48 -2.39
CA ILE A 145 -5.90 -11.09 -2.79
C ILE A 145 -7.38 -10.85 -3.05
N LEU A 146 -8.01 -11.67 -3.91
CA LEU A 146 -9.34 -11.41 -4.43
C LEU A 146 -10.47 -11.73 -3.43
N THR A 147 -10.20 -12.50 -2.37
CA THR A 147 -11.20 -12.81 -1.34
C THR A 147 -11.69 -11.55 -0.62
N ASN A 148 -10.80 -10.63 -0.30
CA ASN A 148 -11.11 -9.42 0.48
C ASN A 148 -10.88 -8.13 -0.30
N TRP A 149 -10.56 -8.21 -1.59
CA TRP A 149 -10.22 -7.06 -2.40
C TRP A 149 -10.81 -7.21 -3.81
N ASN A 150 -11.63 -6.26 -4.21
CA ASN A 150 -12.29 -6.26 -5.51
C ASN A 150 -11.86 -5.02 -6.30
N PRO A 151 -11.06 -5.16 -7.38
CA PRO A 151 -10.54 -4.04 -8.14
C PRO A 151 -11.63 -3.16 -8.74
N THR A 152 -12.75 -3.75 -9.20
CA THR A 152 -13.88 -3.00 -9.76
C THR A 152 -14.58 -2.14 -8.71
N LYS A 153 -14.80 -2.69 -7.50
CA LYS A 153 -15.38 -1.91 -6.39
C LYS A 153 -14.45 -0.78 -5.95
N ILE A 154 -13.15 -1.04 -5.89
CA ILE A 154 -12.14 -0.03 -5.57
C ILE A 154 -12.18 1.09 -6.61
N HIS A 155 -12.21 0.73 -7.89
CA HIS A 155 -12.29 1.71 -8.96
C HIS A 155 -13.54 2.62 -8.83
N HIS A 156 -14.73 2.05 -8.65
CA HIS A 156 -15.93 2.85 -8.46
C HIS A 156 -15.82 3.77 -7.24
N ARG A 157 -15.24 3.28 -6.14
CA ARG A 157 -15.01 4.10 -4.95
C ARG A 157 -14.04 5.26 -5.22
N MET A 158 -13.00 5.05 -6.04
CA MET A 158 -12.06 6.12 -6.42
C MET A 158 -12.76 7.20 -7.25
N ILE A 159 -13.63 6.81 -8.18
CA ILE A 159 -14.45 7.76 -8.95
C ILE A 159 -15.35 8.58 -8.02
N ASP A 160 -16.02 7.95 -7.06
CA ASP A 160 -16.91 8.65 -6.14
C ASP A 160 -16.13 9.60 -5.22
N LEU A 161 -14.98 9.16 -4.69
CA LEU A 161 -14.07 10.03 -3.93
C LEU A 161 -13.60 11.24 -4.74
N LYS A 162 -13.35 11.06 -6.04
CA LYS A 162 -12.98 12.16 -6.93
C LYS A 162 -14.11 13.19 -7.08
N LYS A 163 -15.34 12.71 -7.23
CA LYS A 163 -16.52 13.61 -7.27
C LYS A 163 -16.65 14.42 -5.98
N ASP A 164 -16.48 13.75 -4.83
CA ASP A 164 -16.51 14.42 -3.52
C ASP A 164 -15.41 15.47 -3.40
N GLN A 165 -14.19 15.15 -3.84
CA GLN A 165 -13.07 16.10 -3.87
C GLN A 165 -13.37 17.32 -4.75
N LEU A 166 -13.90 17.11 -5.96
CA LEU A 166 -14.27 18.21 -6.85
C LEU A 166 -15.34 19.12 -6.23
N LEU A 167 -16.34 18.54 -5.57
CA LEU A 167 -17.34 19.30 -4.85
C LEU A 167 -16.73 20.12 -3.69
N GLN A 168 -15.82 19.52 -2.93
CA GLN A 168 -15.11 20.21 -1.86
C GLN A 168 -14.20 21.33 -2.40
N GLN A 169 -13.52 21.11 -3.50
CA GLN A 169 -12.72 22.14 -4.15
C GLN A 169 -13.58 23.33 -4.63
N GLU A 170 -14.74 23.04 -5.23
CA GLU A 170 -15.67 24.08 -5.66
C GLU A 170 -16.21 24.88 -4.46
N TRP A 171 -16.57 24.20 -3.37
CA TRP A 171 -16.96 24.83 -2.12
C TRP A 171 -15.83 25.71 -1.58
N ALA A 172 -14.61 25.22 -1.53
CA ALA A 172 -13.45 25.95 -1.01
C ALA A 172 -13.12 27.19 -1.86
N LYS A 173 -13.24 27.13 -3.21
CA LYS A 173 -13.11 28.31 -4.06
C LYS A 173 -14.13 29.41 -3.76
N ASN A 174 -15.36 29.02 -3.41
CA ASN A 174 -16.43 29.97 -3.13
C ASN A 174 -16.38 30.53 -1.70
N THR A 175 -15.78 29.82 -0.75
CA THR A 175 -15.70 30.22 0.65
C THR A 175 -14.36 30.80 1.08
N ASP A 176 -13.32 30.66 0.24
CA ASP A 176 -11.93 31.11 0.46
C ASP A 176 -11.44 30.79 1.89
N PRO A 177 -11.38 29.52 2.29
CA PRO A 177 -11.01 29.13 3.64
C PRO A 177 -9.56 29.50 3.96
N ASP A 178 -9.25 29.77 5.23
CA ASP A 178 -7.91 30.15 5.69
C ASP A 178 -6.85 29.05 5.38
N ASP A 179 -7.23 27.77 5.48
CA ASP A 179 -6.35 26.65 5.17
C ASP A 179 -6.43 26.27 3.69
N LYS A 180 -5.72 27.00 2.84
CA LYS A 180 -5.69 26.78 1.40
C LYS A 180 -4.91 25.52 0.98
N LEU A 181 -3.90 25.13 1.74
CA LEU A 181 -3.07 23.94 1.45
C LEU A 181 -3.87 22.65 1.52
N ARG A 182 -4.79 22.57 2.47
CA ARG A 182 -5.64 21.39 2.66
C ARG A 182 -6.58 21.14 1.49
N TRP A 183 -6.96 22.20 0.77
CA TRP A 183 -7.99 22.15 -0.26
C TRP A 183 -7.42 22.08 -1.67
N ASN A 184 -6.12 22.26 -1.82
CA ASN A 184 -5.42 22.24 -3.12
C ASN A 184 -6.16 23.08 -4.18
N LEU A 185 -6.35 24.39 -3.87
CA LEU A 185 -7.18 25.29 -4.67
C LEU A 185 -6.51 25.76 -5.96
N ASP A 186 -5.18 25.64 -6.05
CA ASP A 186 -4.42 26.00 -7.23
C ASP A 186 -3.59 24.81 -7.72
N PRO A 187 -4.07 24.09 -8.77
CA PRO A 187 -3.33 22.97 -9.32
C PRO A 187 -1.97 23.34 -9.94
N LEU A 188 -1.73 24.61 -10.24
CA LEU A 188 -0.44 25.08 -10.76
C LEU A 188 0.58 25.32 -9.62
N ASN A 189 0.11 25.45 -8.38
CA ASN A 189 0.94 25.64 -7.19
C ASN A 189 1.16 24.35 -6.36
N ASP A 190 0.91 23.20 -6.93
CA ASP A 190 1.11 21.91 -6.24
C ASP A 190 2.58 21.66 -5.84
N SER A 191 3.51 22.31 -6.51
CA SER A 191 4.94 22.34 -6.18
C SER A 191 5.32 23.38 -5.13
N SER A 192 4.45 24.32 -4.79
CA SER A 192 4.72 25.38 -3.80
C SER A 192 4.58 24.93 -2.35
N MET A 193 4.13 23.71 -2.11
CA MET A 193 4.14 23.08 -0.78
C MET A 193 5.54 22.96 -0.15
N LEU A 194 6.58 23.26 -0.94
CA LEU A 194 7.98 23.27 -0.52
C LEU A 194 8.67 24.54 -0.98
N ASP A 195 8.00 25.68 -0.98
CA ASP A 195 8.68 26.95 -1.17
C ASP A 195 9.67 27.14 0.00
N GLN A 196 10.95 26.89 -0.31
CA GLN A 196 12.06 26.90 0.64
C GLN A 196 12.39 28.29 1.17
N THR A 197 11.56 29.29 0.89
CA THR A 197 11.79 30.65 1.33
C THR A 197 11.27 30.95 2.73
N ASP A 198 10.55 30.00 3.37
CA ASP A 198 10.03 30.13 4.73
C ASP A 198 10.80 29.32 5.79
N ILE A 199 12.08 28.99 5.55
CA ILE A 199 12.98 28.40 6.56
C ILE A 199 14.06 29.38 6.94
#